data_c9b85e30083835dc1b26febec3cd7d90
#
_entry.id   c9b85e30083835dc1b26febec3cd7d90
#
_cell.length_a   1.000
_cell.length_b   1.000
_cell.length_c   1.000
_cell.angle_alpha   90.00
_cell.angle_beta   90.00
_cell.angle_gamma   90.00
#
_symmetry.space_group_name_H-M   'P 1'
#
loop_
_entity.id
_entity.type
_entity.pdbx_description
1 polymer ?
#
loop_
_entity_poly.entity_id
_entity_poly.type
_entity_poly.pdbx_seq_one_letter_code
_entity_poly.pdbx_strand_id
1 'polypeptide(L)'
;SYESFLFFRLLIGAIGASFVITQYHTSIMFAPNVVGTANAATAGWGNAGGGATQVLMPLMLGALVMFGVEQAMGWRIALIVPGVLMLIVGLMYWKFTQDCPQGNFQELRAEGVSVGSDKKGGVAILMHAAKNYRVWILFGAYAACFGIEIFIHNIVAMYYVDHFSFGLKEAGMAAGIFGLLALFARALGGIVSDKVATKKGLDGRTKVLFVMILLEGLFLVLFSQMNTPIFAILAMTVFALFTHMACGATYALVPFIDRDALGGVAGIIGAGGNVGAVAAGFLLKGMLDIQTTLMILGGLVVIAASFVLMIRFSVEHKEKEQRLFEQAVHDRSIAEAQN
;
A
#
# COMPACT_ATOMS: atom_id res chain seq x y z
N SER A 1 1.52 -6.31 -31.47
CA SER A 1 0.09 -6.65 -31.42
C SER A 1 -0.51 -6.35 -30.05
N TYR A 2 -1.83 -6.27 -29.95
CA TYR A 2 -2.53 -6.13 -28.66
C TYR A 2 -2.23 -7.31 -27.71
N GLU A 3 -2.16 -8.49 -28.23
CA GLU A 3 -1.86 -9.71 -27.45
C GLU A 3 -0.46 -9.69 -26.84
N SER A 4 0.55 -9.24 -27.59
CA SER A 4 1.91 -9.05 -27.06
C SER A 4 1.93 -8.00 -25.95
N PHE A 5 1.21 -6.89 -26.11
CA PHE A 5 1.08 -5.86 -25.10
C PHE A 5 0.42 -6.41 -23.83
N LEU A 6 -0.67 -7.17 -23.97
CA LEU A 6 -1.37 -7.81 -22.85
C LEU A 6 -0.48 -8.81 -22.11
N PHE A 7 0.28 -9.62 -22.86
CA PHE A 7 1.23 -10.59 -22.26
C PHE A 7 2.31 -9.89 -21.44
N PHE A 8 2.94 -8.85 -21.97
CA PHE A 8 3.94 -8.10 -21.21
C PHE A 8 3.34 -7.35 -20.02
N ARG A 9 2.12 -6.82 -20.14
CA ARG A 9 1.39 -6.23 -19.00
C ARG A 9 1.15 -7.24 -17.89
N LEU A 10 0.81 -8.48 -18.23
CA LEU A 10 0.64 -9.57 -17.27
C LEU A 10 1.96 -9.88 -16.54
N LEU A 11 3.07 -9.98 -17.29
CA LEU A 11 4.40 -10.20 -16.69
C LEU A 11 4.82 -9.05 -15.76
N ILE A 12 4.58 -7.81 -16.16
CA ILE A 12 4.84 -6.63 -15.31
C ILE A 12 4.00 -6.71 -14.02
N GLY A 13 2.77 -7.23 -14.08
CA GLY A 13 1.93 -7.42 -12.89
C GLY A 13 2.58 -8.29 -11.81
N ALA A 14 3.42 -9.27 -12.20
CA ALA A 14 4.15 -10.10 -11.25
C ALA A 14 5.14 -9.31 -10.36
N ILE A 15 5.60 -8.15 -10.82
CA ILE A 15 6.48 -7.26 -10.04
C ILE A 15 5.79 -6.80 -8.74
N GLY A 16 4.47 -6.68 -8.73
CA GLY A 16 3.69 -6.33 -7.55
C GLY A 16 3.90 -7.28 -6.36
N ALA A 17 4.33 -8.52 -6.60
CA ALA A 17 4.69 -9.47 -5.53
C ALA A 17 5.86 -8.96 -4.66
N SER A 18 6.76 -8.13 -5.19
CA SER A 18 7.87 -7.54 -4.44
C SER A 18 7.39 -6.70 -3.24
N PHE A 19 6.21 -6.08 -3.34
CA PHE A 19 5.62 -5.35 -2.24
C PHE A 19 5.37 -6.23 -1.01
N VAL A 20 4.83 -7.43 -1.20
CA VAL A 20 4.56 -8.37 -0.09
C VAL A 20 5.87 -8.81 0.56
N ILE A 21 6.91 -9.06 -0.23
CA ILE A 21 8.24 -9.44 0.26
C ILE A 21 8.83 -8.32 1.11
N THR A 22 8.79 -7.08 0.64
CA THR A 22 9.33 -5.94 1.40
C THR A 22 8.56 -5.68 2.68
N GLN A 23 7.23 -5.82 2.69
CA GLN A 23 6.42 -5.67 3.90
C GLN A 23 6.68 -6.80 4.92
N TYR A 24 6.82 -8.04 4.44
CA TYR A 24 7.23 -9.17 5.29
C TYR A 24 8.61 -8.93 5.91
N HIS A 25 9.59 -8.56 5.10
CA HIS A 25 10.96 -8.27 5.54
C HIS A 25 10.99 -7.12 6.55
N THR A 26 10.35 -6.00 6.28
CA THR A 26 10.23 -4.88 7.23
C THR A 26 9.59 -5.33 8.55
N SER A 27 8.56 -6.19 8.48
CA SER A 27 7.88 -6.68 9.69
C SER A 27 8.75 -7.56 10.58
N ILE A 28 9.77 -8.24 10.02
CA ILE A 28 10.75 -9.03 10.78
C ILE A 28 11.86 -8.13 11.33
N MET A 29 12.30 -7.12 10.57
CA MET A 29 13.44 -6.27 10.90
C MET A 29 13.14 -5.27 12.02
N PHE A 30 11.88 -4.94 12.28
CA PHE A 30 11.51 -3.89 13.23
C PHE A 30 10.73 -4.41 14.43
N ALA A 31 10.99 -3.83 15.61
CA ALA A 31 10.35 -4.19 16.88
C ALA A 31 8.85 -3.83 16.89
N PRO A 32 8.02 -4.52 17.71
CA PRO A 32 6.56 -4.36 17.75
C PRO A 32 6.06 -2.93 18.01
N ASN A 33 6.84 -2.11 18.71
CA ASN A 33 6.49 -0.73 19.05
C ASN A 33 6.61 0.26 17.88
N VAL A 34 7.38 -0.08 16.83
CA VAL A 34 7.64 0.78 15.67
C VAL A 34 7.34 0.12 14.32
N VAL A 35 6.97 -1.17 14.31
CA VAL A 35 6.73 -1.93 13.07
C VAL A 35 5.62 -1.33 12.21
N GLY A 36 4.61 -0.74 12.80
CA GLY A 36 3.53 -0.08 12.08
C GLY A 36 4.05 1.12 11.29
N THR A 37 4.83 1.98 11.93
CA THR A 37 5.48 3.12 11.28
C THR A 37 6.47 2.66 10.20
N ALA A 38 7.29 1.65 10.47
CA ALA A 38 8.28 1.14 9.53
C ALA A 38 7.62 0.57 8.26
N ASN A 39 6.61 -0.29 8.40
CA ASN A 39 5.85 -0.83 7.28
C ASN A 39 5.16 0.27 6.47
N ALA A 40 4.53 1.22 7.14
CA ALA A 40 3.83 2.32 6.49
C ALA A 40 4.80 3.26 5.75
N ALA A 41 5.96 3.56 6.32
CA ALA A 41 6.99 4.36 5.68
C ALA A 41 7.56 3.65 4.44
N THR A 42 7.98 2.38 4.57
CA THR A 42 8.49 1.58 3.46
C THR A 42 7.47 1.50 2.31
N ALA A 43 6.21 1.22 2.64
CA ALA A 43 5.14 1.19 1.65
C ALA A 43 4.89 2.58 1.02
N GLY A 44 4.96 3.65 1.79
CA GLY A 44 4.76 5.02 1.31
C GLY A 44 5.81 5.43 0.29
N TRP A 45 7.08 5.18 0.57
CA TRP A 45 8.18 5.45 -0.36
C TRP A 45 8.05 4.62 -1.64
N GLY A 46 7.71 3.32 -1.54
CA GLY A 46 7.49 2.47 -2.69
C GLY A 46 6.33 2.95 -3.58
N ASN A 47 5.20 3.31 -2.99
CA ASN A 47 4.02 3.72 -3.74
C ASN A 47 4.07 5.16 -4.27
N ALA A 48 4.93 6.02 -3.73
CA ALA A 48 5.19 7.35 -4.29
C ALA A 48 5.73 7.30 -5.72
N GLY A 49 6.31 6.17 -6.13
CA GLY A 49 6.68 5.89 -7.52
C GLY A 49 5.52 6.05 -8.50
N GLY A 50 4.28 5.74 -8.10
CA GLY A 50 3.08 6.00 -8.89
C GLY A 50 2.89 7.47 -9.21
N GLY A 51 2.99 8.36 -8.22
CA GLY A 51 2.95 9.81 -8.42
C GLY A 51 4.14 10.35 -9.21
N ALA A 52 5.35 9.84 -8.92
CA ALA A 52 6.55 10.23 -9.63
C ALA A 52 6.47 9.91 -11.12
N THR A 53 5.96 8.73 -11.50
CA THR A 53 5.81 8.34 -12.91
C THR A 53 4.80 9.22 -13.63
N GLN A 54 3.71 9.63 -12.99
CA GLN A 54 2.72 10.54 -13.59
C GLN A 54 3.30 11.92 -13.96
N VAL A 55 4.29 12.38 -13.19
CA VAL A 55 5.00 13.64 -13.46
C VAL A 55 6.16 13.43 -14.44
N LEU A 56 7.00 12.43 -14.18
CA LEU A 56 8.27 12.24 -14.91
C LEU A 56 8.07 11.68 -16.32
N MET A 57 7.12 10.75 -16.53
CA MET A 57 6.95 10.10 -17.83
C MET A 57 6.52 11.08 -18.93
N PRO A 58 5.54 12.00 -18.74
CA PRO A 58 5.23 13.02 -19.73
C PRO A 58 6.40 13.97 -20.01
N LEU A 59 7.20 14.32 -18.98
CA LEU A 59 8.38 15.18 -19.16
C LEU A 59 9.47 14.46 -19.97
N MET A 60 9.73 13.19 -19.70
CA MET A 60 10.69 12.38 -20.45
C MET A 60 10.26 12.20 -21.90
N LEU A 61 8.96 11.92 -22.14
CA LEU A 61 8.42 11.84 -23.49
C LEU A 61 8.59 13.16 -24.23
N GLY A 62 8.24 14.29 -23.58
CA GLY A 62 8.42 15.63 -24.17
C GLY A 62 9.87 15.93 -24.53
N ALA A 63 10.83 15.57 -23.67
CA ALA A 63 12.25 15.71 -23.95
C ALA A 63 12.69 14.85 -25.13
N LEU A 64 12.29 13.58 -25.20
CA LEU A 64 12.62 12.69 -26.31
C LEU A 64 12.08 13.21 -27.65
N VAL A 65 10.84 13.71 -27.66
CA VAL A 65 10.23 14.32 -28.85
C VAL A 65 11.00 15.57 -29.27
N MET A 66 11.45 16.40 -28.32
CA MET A 66 12.26 17.58 -28.60
C MET A 66 13.63 17.22 -29.20
N PHE A 67 14.18 16.06 -28.92
CA PHE A 67 15.39 15.49 -29.51
C PHE A 67 15.12 14.74 -30.84
N GLY A 68 13.90 14.85 -31.41
CA GLY A 68 13.54 14.28 -32.72
C GLY A 68 13.07 12.81 -32.65
N VAL A 69 12.82 12.26 -31.48
CA VAL A 69 12.25 10.91 -31.37
C VAL A 69 10.75 10.97 -31.68
N GLU A 70 10.29 10.10 -32.57
CA GLU A 70 8.85 9.98 -32.86
C GLU A 70 8.07 9.61 -31.58
N GLN A 71 6.94 10.25 -31.35
CA GLN A 71 6.11 10.07 -30.16
C GLN A 71 5.72 8.60 -29.93
N ALA A 72 5.43 7.86 -31.01
CA ALA A 72 5.11 6.43 -30.96
C ALA A 72 6.26 5.56 -30.43
N MET A 73 7.52 5.98 -30.59
CA MET A 73 8.69 5.31 -30.06
C MET A 73 9.12 5.88 -28.71
N GLY A 74 8.91 7.18 -28.49
CA GLY A 74 9.36 7.91 -27.31
C GLY A 74 8.88 7.31 -25.99
N TRP A 75 7.60 6.92 -25.89
CA TRP A 75 7.07 6.31 -24.69
C TRP A 75 7.70 4.93 -24.39
N ARG A 76 8.08 4.17 -25.43
CA ARG A 76 8.76 2.87 -25.27
C ARG A 76 10.17 3.05 -24.72
N ILE A 77 10.89 4.05 -25.23
CA ILE A 77 12.24 4.40 -24.74
C ILE A 77 12.15 4.91 -23.32
N ALA A 78 11.19 5.77 -23.00
CA ALA A 78 10.99 6.29 -21.65
C ALA A 78 10.77 5.17 -20.61
N LEU A 79 10.10 4.06 -20.97
CA LEU A 79 9.90 2.91 -20.08
C LEU A 79 11.18 2.11 -19.79
N ILE A 80 12.23 2.24 -20.58
CA ILE A 80 13.50 1.56 -20.32
C ILE A 80 14.14 2.09 -19.03
N VAL A 81 14.02 3.39 -18.77
CA VAL A 81 14.64 4.02 -17.59
C VAL A 81 14.16 3.40 -16.27
N PRO A 82 12.86 3.35 -15.95
CA PRO A 82 12.39 2.67 -14.74
C PRO A 82 12.73 1.18 -14.74
N GLY A 83 12.73 0.50 -15.89
CA GLY A 83 13.14 -0.91 -15.99
C GLY A 83 14.57 -1.15 -15.56
N VAL A 84 15.50 -0.33 -16.03
CA VAL A 84 16.94 -0.40 -15.65
C VAL A 84 17.11 -0.06 -14.17
N LEU A 85 16.42 0.98 -13.66
CA LEU A 85 16.46 1.34 -12.24
C LEU A 85 15.96 0.20 -11.36
N MET A 86 14.89 -0.48 -11.73
CA MET A 86 14.37 -1.64 -10.98
C MET A 86 15.39 -2.79 -10.94
N LEU A 87 16.08 -3.08 -12.04
CA LEU A 87 17.11 -4.10 -12.07
C LEU A 87 18.27 -3.75 -11.12
N ILE A 88 18.75 -2.50 -11.16
CA ILE A 88 19.83 -2.02 -10.29
C ILE A 88 19.40 -2.13 -8.82
N VAL A 89 18.21 -1.63 -8.47
CA VAL A 89 17.70 -1.67 -7.10
C VAL A 89 17.51 -3.11 -6.63
N GLY A 90 17.02 -4.01 -7.50
CA GLY A 90 16.88 -5.43 -7.18
C GLY A 90 18.25 -6.10 -6.85
N LEU A 91 19.28 -5.80 -7.63
CA LEU A 91 20.65 -6.29 -7.37
C LEU A 91 21.21 -5.69 -6.07
N MET A 92 20.96 -4.40 -5.80
CA MET A 92 21.38 -3.77 -4.55
C MET A 92 20.65 -4.38 -3.35
N TYR A 93 19.35 -4.62 -3.46
CA TYR A 93 18.57 -5.27 -2.40
C TYR A 93 19.13 -6.64 -2.08
N TRP A 94 19.37 -7.48 -3.09
CA TRP A 94 19.97 -8.81 -2.92
C TRP A 94 21.37 -8.77 -2.26
N LYS A 95 22.20 -7.78 -2.61
CA LYS A 95 23.60 -7.71 -2.14
C LYS A 95 23.74 -7.06 -0.75
N PHE A 96 22.91 -6.09 -0.40
CA PHE A 96 23.11 -5.23 0.78
C PHE A 96 22.10 -5.45 1.90
N THR A 97 21.08 -6.32 1.72
CA THR A 97 20.15 -6.65 2.79
C THR A 97 20.43 -8.03 3.36
N GLN A 98 20.03 -8.23 4.61
CA GLN A 98 20.05 -9.53 5.30
C GLN A 98 18.62 -9.94 5.66
N ASP A 99 18.39 -11.24 5.91
CA ASP A 99 17.02 -11.78 6.07
C ASP A 99 16.35 -11.38 7.38
N CYS A 100 17.10 -11.16 8.44
CA CYS A 100 16.61 -10.75 9.76
C CYS A 100 17.67 -9.96 10.55
N PRO A 101 17.34 -9.34 11.70
CA PRO A 101 18.28 -8.56 12.51
C PRO A 101 19.53 -9.33 12.94
N GLN A 102 19.44 -10.65 13.05
CA GLN A 102 20.53 -11.51 13.49
C GLN A 102 21.45 -11.96 12.34
N GLY A 103 21.04 -11.81 11.08
CA GLY A 103 21.81 -12.22 9.91
C GLY A 103 20.96 -12.93 8.84
N ASN A 104 21.61 -13.69 7.97
CA ASN A 104 20.92 -14.44 6.92
C ASN A 104 20.44 -15.80 7.44
N PHE A 105 19.26 -16.21 7.03
CA PHE A 105 18.66 -17.48 7.45
C PHE A 105 19.55 -18.69 7.14
N GLN A 106 20.29 -18.65 6.04
CA GLN A 106 21.19 -19.73 5.66
C GLN A 106 22.34 -19.88 6.66
N GLU A 107 22.94 -18.79 7.10
CA GLU A 107 24.05 -18.75 8.06
C GLU A 107 23.57 -19.20 9.45
N LEU A 108 22.45 -18.62 9.91
CA LEU A 108 21.85 -18.95 11.20
C LEU A 108 21.45 -20.44 11.32
N ARG A 109 20.94 -21.03 10.24
CA ARG A 109 20.65 -22.47 10.19
C ARG A 109 21.92 -23.33 10.27
N ALA A 110 23.00 -22.89 9.63
CA ALA A 110 24.29 -23.59 9.74
C ALA A 110 24.85 -23.57 11.17
N GLU A 111 24.55 -22.53 11.94
CA GLU A 111 24.89 -22.37 13.35
C GLU A 111 23.90 -23.09 14.31
N GLY A 112 22.89 -23.77 13.77
CA GLY A 112 21.89 -24.50 14.57
C GLY A 112 20.81 -23.62 15.18
N VAL A 113 20.74 -22.34 14.83
CA VAL A 113 19.69 -21.42 15.28
C VAL A 113 18.40 -21.69 14.51
N SER A 114 17.33 -22.02 15.21
CA SER A 114 16.01 -22.18 14.59
C SER A 114 15.45 -20.81 14.23
N VAL A 115 15.43 -20.48 12.94
CA VAL A 115 14.95 -19.20 12.43
C VAL A 115 13.75 -19.42 11.51
N GLY A 116 12.65 -18.76 11.84
CA GLY A 116 11.45 -18.76 11.02
C GLY A 116 10.62 -20.03 11.14
N SER A 117 9.56 -20.10 10.37
CA SER A 117 8.64 -21.26 10.32
C SER A 117 9.24 -22.38 9.44
N ASP A 118 10.35 -22.97 9.84
CA ASP A 118 11.08 -24.00 9.09
C ASP A 118 10.28 -25.28 8.75
N LYS A 119 9.06 -25.42 9.29
CA LYS A 119 8.30 -26.68 9.23
C LYS A 119 7.09 -26.66 8.30
N LYS A 120 6.67 -25.52 7.76
CA LYS A 120 5.47 -25.44 6.91
C LYS A 120 5.82 -24.92 5.53
N GLY A 121 5.53 -25.67 4.48
CA GLY A 121 5.62 -25.19 3.10
C GLY A 121 4.76 -23.94 2.87
N GLY A 122 5.13 -23.10 1.91
CA GLY A 122 4.43 -21.83 1.63
C GLY A 122 2.92 -21.95 1.43
N VAL A 123 2.46 -23.04 0.79
CA VAL A 123 1.02 -23.35 0.62
C VAL A 123 0.34 -23.61 1.97
N ALA A 124 1.00 -24.32 2.89
CA ALA A 124 0.43 -24.60 4.20
C ALA A 124 0.33 -23.32 5.06
N ILE A 125 1.29 -22.40 4.94
CA ILE A 125 1.25 -21.08 5.58
C ILE A 125 0.09 -20.25 5.01
N LEU A 126 -0.08 -20.25 3.69
CA LEU A 126 -1.18 -19.55 3.03
C LEU A 126 -2.55 -20.09 3.46
N MET A 127 -2.69 -21.42 3.48
CA MET A 127 -3.93 -22.08 3.92
C MET A 127 -4.22 -21.84 5.42
N HIS A 128 -3.19 -21.73 6.25
CA HIS A 128 -3.35 -21.38 7.66
C HIS A 128 -3.87 -19.94 7.79
N ALA A 129 -3.24 -18.97 7.10
CA ALA A 129 -3.68 -17.58 7.09
C ALA A 129 -5.12 -17.43 6.56
N ALA A 130 -5.48 -18.17 5.51
CA ALA A 130 -6.81 -18.12 4.90
C ALA A 130 -7.95 -18.58 5.84
N LYS A 131 -7.66 -19.39 6.86
CA LYS A 131 -8.65 -19.79 7.87
C LYS A 131 -8.99 -18.69 8.88
N ASN A 132 -8.17 -17.65 8.97
CA ASN A 132 -8.37 -16.56 9.91
C ASN A 132 -9.31 -15.49 9.30
N TYR A 133 -10.51 -15.32 9.85
CA TYR A 133 -11.50 -14.37 9.35
C TYR A 133 -11.01 -12.92 9.33
N ARG A 134 -10.08 -12.54 10.22
CA ARG A 134 -9.49 -11.20 10.27
C ARG A 134 -8.71 -10.88 9.01
N VAL A 135 -8.08 -11.90 8.40
CA VAL A 135 -7.36 -11.76 7.14
C VAL A 135 -8.31 -11.32 6.02
N TRP A 136 -9.52 -11.89 5.96
CA TRP A 136 -10.52 -11.53 4.96
C TRP A 136 -11.14 -10.15 5.18
N ILE A 137 -11.32 -9.75 6.45
CA ILE A 137 -11.73 -8.37 6.74
C ILE A 137 -10.64 -7.38 6.30
N LEU A 138 -9.37 -7.66 6.59
CA LEU A 138 -8.27 -6.82 6.14
C LEU A 138 -8.04 -6.88 4.62
N PHE A 139 -8.30 -8.01 3.99
CA PHE A 139 -8.37 -8.12 2.53
C PHE A 139 -9.39 -7.12 1.95
N GLY A 140 -10.61 -7.10 2.49
CA GLY A 140 -11.64 -6.13 2.10
C GLY A 140 -11.27 -4.68 2.41
N ALA A 141 -10.68 -4.43 3.58
CA ALA A 141 -10.18 -3.11 3.96
C ALA A 141 -9.07 -2.62 3.01
N TYR A 142 -8.15 -3.50 2.63
CA TYR A 142 -7.07 -3.16 1.69
C TYR A 142 -7.57 -3.04 0.24
N ALA A 143 -8.61 -3.80 -0.13
CA ALA A 143 -9.34 -3.58 -1.38
C ALA A 143 -10.00 -2.19 -1.42
N ALA A 144 -10.55 -1.74 -0.30
CA ALA A 144 -11.19 -0.43 -0.18
C ALA A 144 -10.18 0.74 -0.23
N CYS A 145 -8.98 0.62 0.36
CA CYS A 145 -8.00 1.72 0.31
C CYS A 145 -6.99 1.56 -0.84
N PHE A 146 -6.19 0.50 -0.87
CA PHE A 146 -5.19 0.33 -1.93
C PHE A 146 -5.79 0.04 -3.30
N GLY A 147 -6.93 -0.67 -3.33
CA GLY A 147 -7.65 -0.91 -4.59
C GLY A 147 -8.16 0.39 -5.20
N ILE A 148 -8.72 1.28 -4.39
CA ILE A 148 -9.12 2.62 -4.82
C ILE A 148 -7.91 3.46 -5.22
N GLU A 149 -6.81 3.39 -4.48
CA GLU A 149 -5.56 4.08 -4.85
C GLU A 149 -5.09 3.70 -6.25
N ILE A 150 -4.99 2.40 -6.55
CA ILE A 150 -4.60 1.91 -7.89
C ILE A 150 -5.61 2.37 -8.95
N PHE A 151 -6.90 2.28 -8.66
CA PHE A 151 -7.95 2.72 -9.59
C PHE A 151 -7.81 4.22 -9.91
N ILE A 152 -7.69 5.07 -8.90
CA ILE A 152 -7.51 6.52 -9.07
C ILE A 152 -6.25 6.84 -9.86
N HIS A 153 -5.12 6.18 -9.58
CA HIS A 153 -3.89 6.36 -10.36
C HIS A 153 -4.09 6.11 -11.86
N ASN A 154 -4.97 5.18 -12.22
CA ASN A 154 -5.21 4.86 -13.63
C ASN A 154 -6.15 5.83 -14.33
N ILE A 155 -7.03 6.54 -13.61
CA ILE A 155 -8.10 7.31 -14.23
C ILE A 155 -8.01 8.83 -14.00
N VAL A 156 -7.40 9.26 -12.89
CA VAL A 156 -7.56 10.65 -12.40
C VAL A 156 -6.96 11.70 -13.35
N ALA A 157 -5.86 11.40 -14.05
CA ALA A 157 -5.31 12.33 -15.03
C ALA A 157 -6.30 12.55 -16.21
N MET A 158 -6.88 11.46 -16.75
CA MET A 158 -7.88 11.57 -17.81
C MET A 158 -9.17 12.21 -17.32
N TYR A 159 -9.57 11.95 -16.06
CA TYR A 159 -10.71 12.64 -15.44
C TYR A 159 -10.55 14.17 -15.47
N TYR A 160 -9.35 14.69 -15.14
CA TYR A 160 -9.09 16.14 -15.23
C TYR A 160 -9.08 16.67 -16.66
N VAL A 161 -8.59 15.89 -17.63
CA VAL A 161 -8.65 16.26 -19.05
C VAL A 161 -10.10 16.31 -19.54
N ASP A 162 -10.87 15.26 -19.32
CA ASP A 162 -12.20 15.08 -19.89
C ASP A 162 -13.25 15.94 -19.18
N HIS A 163 -13.17 16.09 -17.86
CA HIS A 163 -14.19 16.78 -17.06
C HIS A 163 -13.91 18.27 -16.86
N PHE A 164 -12.62 18.64 -16.75
CA PHE A 164 -12.21 20.03 -16.49
C PHE A 164 -11.44 20.68 -17.64
N SER A 165 -11.28 19.97 -18.77
CA SER A 165 -10.56 20.46 -19.95
C SER A 165 -9.12 20.88 -19.68
N PHE A 166 -8.44 20.19 -18.74
CA PHE A 166 -7.03 20.41 -18.46
C PHE A 166 -6.16 19.93 -19.62
N GLY A 167 -5.05 20.63 -19.88
CA GLY A 167 -3.98 20.10 -20.69
C GLY A 167 -3.34 18.86 -20.03
N LEU A 168 -2.72 17.98 -20.84
CA LEU A 168 -2.11 16.74 -20.36
C LEU A 168 -1.08 16.97 -19.22
N LYS A 169 -0.30 18.07 -19.33
CA LYS A 169 0.69 18.44 -18.33
C LYS A 169 0.04 18.85 -17.00
N GLU A 170 -1.00 19.67 -17.03
CA GLU A 170 -1.72 20.15 -15.86
C GLU A 170 -2.45 19.00 -15.17
N ALA A 171 -3.10 18.14 -15.96
CA ALA A 171 -3.76 16.95 -15.47
C ALA A 171 -2.78 15.97 -14.81
N GLY A 172 -1.61 15.76 -15.40
CA GLY A 172 -0.53 14.96 -14.84
C GLY A 172 0.01 15.53 -13.53
N MET A 173 0.16 16.85 -13.42
CA MET A 173 0.57 17.51 -12.17
C MET A 173 -0.49 17.35 -11.08
N ALA A 174 -1.76 17.57 -11.38
CA ALA A 174 -2.86 17.37 -10.43
C ALA A 174 -2.91 15.90 -9.96
N ALA A 175 -2.84 14.95 -10.89
CA ALA A 175 -2.80 13.52 -10.58
C ALA A 175 -1.56 13.13 -9.75
N GLY A 176 -0.41 13.77 -10.02
CA GLY A 176 0.83 13.57 -9.29
C GLY A 176 0.73 13.91 -7.81
N ILE A 177 -0.07 14.92 -7.42
CA ILE A 177 -0.32 15.29 -6.02
C ILE A 177 -0.88 14.07 -5.26
N PHE A 178 -1.86 13.36 -5.84
CA PHE A 178 -2.43 12.18 -5.24
C PHE A 178 -1.35 11.13 -4.91
N GLY A 179 -0.53 10.76 -5.89
CA GLY A 179 0.47 9.70 -5.69
C GLY A 179 1.66 10.10 -4.82
N LEU A 180 2.15 11.35 -4.96
CA LEU A 180 3.28 11.83 -4.17
C LEU A 180 2.94 11.99 -2.69
N LEU A 181 1.66 12.21 -2.37
CA LEU A 181 1.21 12.29 -0.97
C LEU A 181 1.45 10.98 -0.21
N ALA A 182 1.56 9.85 -0.90
CA ALA A 182 1.90 8.55 -0.32
C ALA A 182 3.19 8.58 0.52
N LEU A 183 4.19 9.40 0.12
CA LEU A 183 5.46 9.56 0.83
C LEU A 183 5.27 9.84 2.32
N PHE A 184 4.35 10.72 2.65
CA PHE A 184 4.14 11.21 4.02
C PHE A 184 2.91 10.59 4.66
N ALA A 185 1.81 10.49 3.91
CA ALA A 185 0.53 10.10 4.44
C ALA A 185 0.48 8.64 4.89
N ARG A 186 1.16 7.72 4.17
CA ARG A 186 1.23 6.31 4.64
C ARG A 186 2.00 6.21 5.95
N ALA A 187 3.17 6.85 6.05
CA ALA A 187 3.94 6.89 7.29
C ALA A 187 3.13 7.49 8.44
N LEU A 188 2.39 8.59 8.17
CA LEU A 188 1.53 9.22 9.15
C LEU A 188 0.43 8.26 9.66
N GLY A 189 -0.17 7.45 8.78
CA GLY A 189 -1.12 6.41 9.16
C GLY A 189 -0.52 5.38 10.13
N GLY A 190 0.71 4.92 9.87
CA GLY A 190 1.46 4.03 10.76
C GLY A 190 1.79 4.69 12.10
N ILE A 191 2.30 5.92 12.08
CA ILE A 191 2.63 6.69 13.31
C ILE A 191 1.40 6.88 14.18
N VAL A 192 0.26 7.27 13.61
CA VAL A 192 -0.99 7.45 14.36
C VAL A 192 -1.44 6.11 14.94
N SER A 193 -1.34 5.02 14.16
CA SER A 193 -1.68 3.67 14.62
C SER A 193 -0.79 3.24 15.79
N ASP A 194 0.53 3.41 15.70
CA ASP A 194 1.48 3.08 16.76
C ASP A 194 1.24 3.93 18.02
N LYS A 195 1.06 5.25 17.89
CA LYS A 195 0.76 6.15 19.00
C LYS A 195 -0.54 5.81 19.73
N VAL A 196 -1.58 5.45 19.01
CA VAL A 196 -2.85 5.05 19.64
C VAL A 196 -2.71 3.69 20.31
N ALA A 197 -1.90 2.79 19.73
CA ALA A 197 -1.64 1.48 20.29
C ALA A 197 -0.91 1.54 21.66
N THR A 198 -0.10 2.55 21.95
CA THR A 198 0.53 2.72 23.27
C THR A 198 -0.50 2.79 24.41
N LYS A 199 -1.69 3.34 24.14
CA LYS A 199 -2.76 3.52 25.14
C LYS A 199 -3.88 2.50 25.05
N LYS A 200 -4.17 2.00 23.85
CA LYS A 200 -5.36 1.18 23.56
C LYS A 200 -5.03 -0.19 22.94
N GLY A 201 -3.76 -0.53 22.81
CA GLY A 201 -3.30 -1.80 22.23
C GLY A 201 -3.87 -2.04 20.80
N LEU A 202 -4.15 -3.30 20.50
CA LEU A 202 -4.68 -3.72 19.20
C LEU A 202 -6.06 -3.12 18.86
N ASP A 203 -6.91 -2.91 19.85
CA ASP A 203 -8.20 -2.27 19.65
C ASP A 203 -8.05 -0.82 19.18
N GLY A 204 -6.98 -0.15 19.63
CA GLY A 204 -6.60 1.18 19.17
C GLY A 204 -6.24 1.20 17.69
N ARG A 205 -5.41 0.24 17.24
CA ARG A 205 -5.03 0.09 15.82
C ARG A 205 -6.25 -0.15 14.93
N THR A 206 -7.15 -1.04 15.36
CA THR A 206 -8.40 -1.33 14.64
C THR A 206 -9.29 -0.08 14.51
N LYS A 207 -9.42 0.71 15.59
CA LYS A 207 -10.20 1.97 15.55
C LYS A 207 -9.57 3.02 14.65
N VAL A 208 -8.24 3.15 14.65
CA VAL A 208 -7.54 4.05 13.71
C VAL A 208 -7.83 3.65 12.28
N LEU A 209 -7.68 2.37 11.94
CA LEU A 209 -7.98 1.87 10.59
C LEU A 209 -9.42 2.15 10.19
N PHE A 210 -10.40 1.87 11.08
CA PHE A 210 -11.80 2.20 10.84
C PHE A 210 -12.01 3.67 10.49
N VAL A 211 -11.45 4.59 11.29
CA VAL A 211 -11.61 6.03 11.07
C VAL A 211 -10.99 6.47 9.75
N MET A 212 -9.80 5.95 9.41
CA MET A 212 -9.12 6.32 8.17
C MET A 212 -9.92 5.88 6.93
N ILE A 213 -10.42 4.63 6.91
CA ILE A 213 -11.23 4.12 5.78
C ILE A 213 -12.58 4.85 5.72
N LEU A 214 -13.20 5.15 6.85
CA LEU A 214 -14.45 5.91 6.89
C LEU A 214 -14.27 7.29 6.24
N LEU A 215 -13.24 8.03 6.66
CA LEU A 215 -12.95 9.36 6.13
C LEU A 215 -12.54 9.28 4.65
N GLU A 216 -11.76 8.29 4.25
CA GLU A 216 -11.47 8.02 2.85
C GLU A 216 -12.75 7.93 2.01
N GLY A 217 -13.70 7.08 2.40
CA GLY A 217 -14.96 6.90 1.67
C GLY A 217 -15.80 8.18 1.61
N LEU A 218 -15.92 8.91 2.73
CA LEU A 218 -16.65 10.16 2.78
C LEU A 218 -16.04 11.24 1.87
N PHE A 219 -14.72 11.38 1.88
CA PHE A 219 -14.02 12.36 1.02
C PHE A 219 -13.98 11.92 -0.44
N LEU A 220 -14.04 10.62 -0.75
CA LEU A 220 -14.21 10.13 -2.12
C LEU A 220 -15.60 10.48 -2.67
N VAL A 221 -16.66 10.33 -1.85
CA VAL A 221 -18.02 10.83 -2.20
C VAL A 221 -17.99 12.33 -2.40
N LEU A 222 -17.34 13.09 -1.52
CA LEU A 222 -17.22 14.54 -1.68
C LEU A 222 -16.50 14.91 -2.98
N PHE A 223 -15.35 14.25 -3.28
CA PHE A 223 -14.59 14.48 -4.51
C PHE A 223 -15.45 14.25 -5.75
N SER A 224 -16.28 13.20 -5.77
CA SER A 224 -17.16 12.88 -6.91
C SER A 224 -18.19 13.97 -7.21
N GLN A 225 -18.51 14.86 -6.27
CA GLN A 225 -19.50 15.94 -6.43
C GLN A 225 -18.87 17.28 -6.84
N MET A 226 -17.55 17.35 -6.98
CA MET A 226 -16.87 18.61 -7.29
C MET A 226 -16.96 18.96 -8.76
N ASN A 227 -17.52 20.13 -9.06
CA ASN A 227 -17.72 20.62 -10.43
C ASN A 227 -16.74 21.74 -10.82
N THR A 228 -15.83 22.13 -9.95
CA THR A 228 -14.80 23.12 -10.26
C THR A 228 -13.40 22.56 -10.00
N PRO A 229 -12.41 22.89 -10.85
CA PRO A 229 -11.08 22.28 -10.79
C PRO A 229 -10.41 22.44 -9.41
N ILE A 230 -10.47 23.64 -8.84
CA ILE A 230 -9.81 23.95 -7.56
C ILE A 230 -10.38 23.12 -6.43
N PHE A 231 -11.72 23.05 -6.31
CA PHE A 231 -12.36 22.26 -5.26
C PHE A 231 -12.19 20.77 -5.49
N ALA A 232 -12.15 20.32 -6.76
CA ALA A 232 -11.84 18.93 -7.09
C ALA A 232 -10.41 18.54 -6.64
N ILE A 233 -9.40 19.38 -6.90
CA ILE A 233 -8.02 19.14 -6.45
C ILE A 233 -7.93 19.14 -4.92
N LEU A 234 -8.59 20.07 -4.23
CA LEU A 234 -8.59 20.13 -2.77
C LEU A 234 -9.28 18.90 -2.16
N ALA A 235 -10.47 18.53 -2.64
CA ALA A 235 -11.20 17.35 -2.18
C ALA A 235 -10.41 16.07 -2.45
N MET A 236 -9.80 15.94 -3.63
CA MET A 236 -8.91 14.82 -3.97
C MET A 236 -7.70 14.77 -3.03
N THR A 237 -7.08 15.90 -2.70
CA THR A 237 -5.91 15.94 -1.81
C THR A 237 -6.28 15.42 -0.41
N VAL A 238 -7.43 15.82 0.13
CA VAL A 238 -7.92 15.33 1.44
C VAL A 238 -8.31 13.86 1.36
N PHE A 239 -9.00 13.45 0.30
CA PHE A 239 -9.30 12.05 0.03
C PHE A 239 -8.01 11.22 -0.03
N ALA A 240 -7.00 11.66 -0.81
CA ALA A 240 -5.70 11.00 -0.93
C ALA A 240 -4.99 10.84 0.41
N LEU A 241 -5.04 11.87 1.26
CA LEU A 241 -4.48 11.82 2.61
C LEU A 241 -5.04 10.62 3.39
N PHE A 242 -6.36 10.47 3.43
CA PHE A 242 -6.98 9.38 4.19
C PHE A 242 -6.81 8.02 3.53
N THR A 243 -6.82 7.93 2.20
CA THR A 243 -6.51 6.69 1.45
C THR A 243 -5.12 6.17 1.82
N HIS A 244 -4.12 7.02 1.74
CA HIS A 244 -2.75 6.62 2.07
C HIS A 244 -2.57 6.33 3.57
N MET A 245 -3.21 7.10 4.45
CA MET A 245 -3.22 6.80 5.89
C MET A 245 -3.90 5.47 6.20
N ALA A 246 -5.01 5.12 5.52
CA ALA A 246 -5.69 3.84 5.66
C ALA A 246 -4.80 2.68 5.21
N CYS A 247 -4.11 2.82 4.08
CA CYS A 247 -3.12 1.84 3.63
C CYS A 247 -2.01 1.62 4.66
N GLY A 248 -1.45 2.70 5.23
CA GLY A 248 -0.44 2.64 6.28
C GLY A 248 -0.95 1.98 7.55
N ALA A 249 -2.15 2.34 8.01
CA ALA A 249 -2.80 1.76 9.18
C ALA A 249 -3.15 0.27 9.00
N THR A 250 -3.48 -0.17 7.77
CA THR A 250 -3.71 -1.59 7.46
C THR A 250 -2.45 -2.39 7.71
N TYR A 251 -1.31 -1.99 7.13
CA TYR A 251 -0.05 -2.71 7.32
C TYR A 251 0.57 -2.51 8.71
N ALA A 252 0.14 -1.50 9.46
CA ALA A 252 0.45 -1.38 10.87
C ALA A 252 -0.26 -2.45 11.74
N LEU A 253 -1.33 -3.05 11.24
CA LEU A 253 -2.09 -4.10 11.94
C LEU A 253 -1.71 -5.52 11.49
N VAL A 254 -1.28 -5.69 10.22
CA VAL A 254 -0.93 -6.99 9.61
C VAL A 254 0.00 -7.86 10.48
N PRO A 255 1.10 -7.35 11.06
CA PRO A 255 2.04 -8.17 11.86
C PRO A 255 1.43 -8.80 13.11
N PHE A 256 0.30 -8.28 13.57
CA PHE A 256 -0.37 -8.71 14.80
C PHE A 256 -1.54 -9.68 14.55
N ILE A 257 -1.84 -10.02 13.31
CA ILE A 257 -2.94 -10.94 12.98
C ILE A 257 -2.54 -12.38 13.24
N ASP A 258 -1.38 -12.80 12.74
CA ASP A 258 -0.81 -14.12 12.93
C ASP A 258 0.70 -14.08 12.60
N ARG A 259 1.55 -14.13 13.65
CA ARG A 259 3.00 -14.06 13.48
C ARG A 259 3.58 -15.31 12.80
N ASP A 260 2.98 -16.48 13.05
CA ASP A 260 3.45 -17.76 12.51
C ASP A 260 3.12 -17.92 11.03
N ALA A 261 2.16 -17.13 10.52
CA ALA A 261 1.73 -17.15 9.13
C ALA A 261 1.85 -15.78 8.45
N LEU A 262 2.74 -14.90 8.95
CA LEU A 262 2.86 -13.49 8.52
C LEU A 262 2.96 -13.32 7.00
N GLY A 263 3.77 -14.14 6.31
CA GLY A 263 3.89 -14.08 4.85
C GLY A 263 2.57 -14.41 4.13
N GLY A 264 1.82 -15.41 4.62
CA GLY A 264 0.49 -15.76 4.10
C GLY A 264 -0.53 -14.66 4.36
N VAL A 265 -0.53 -14.08 5.57
CA VAL A 265 -1.40 -12.96 5.95
C VAL A 265 -1.14 -11.76 5.05
N ALA A 266 0.12 -11.31 4.95
CA ALA A 266 0.50 -10.18 4.11
C ALA A 266 0.18 -10.41 2.62
N GLY A 267 0.38 -11.65 2.13
CA GLY A 267 0.09 -12.04 0.74
C GLY A 267 -1.39 -11.96 0.41
N ILE A 268 -2.26 -12.54 1.25
CA ILE A 268 -3.72 -12.49 1.03
C ILE A 268 -4.22 -11.05 1.10
N ILE A 269 -3.81 -10.29 2.11
CA ILE A 269 -4.23 -8.90 2.27
C ILE A 269 -3.74 -8.05 1.09
N GLY A 270 -2.49 -8.23 0.66
CA GLY A 270 -1.93 -7.53 -0.50
C GLY A 270 -2.69 -7.81 -1.79
N ALA A 271 -3.13 -9.07 -1.99
CA ALA A 271 -3.98 -9.44 -3.13
C ALA A 271 -5.32 -8.70 -3.12
N GLY A 272 -5.86 -8.37 -1.94
CA GLY A 272 -7.09 -7.60 -1.78
C GLY A 272 -7.08 -6.29 -2.54
N GLY A 273 -5.97 -5.54 -2.46
CA GLY A 273 -5.82 -4.27 -3.19
C GLY A 273 -5.98 -4.42 -4.70
N ASN A 274 -5.33 -5.43 -5.29
CA ASN A 274 -5.46 -5.69 -6.73
C ASN A 274 -6.89 -6.10 -7.12
N VAL A 275 -7.54 -6.94 -6.31
CA VAL A 275 -8.94 -7.33 -6.53
C VAL A 275 -9.86 -6.12 -6.45
N GLY A 276 -9.64 -5.23 -5.46
CA GLY A 276 -10.39 -3.97 -5.34
C GLY A 276 -10.25 -3.07 -6.56
N ALA A 277 -9.02 -2.91 -7.09
CA ALA A 277 -8.77 -2.11 -8.29
C ALA A 277 -9.49 -2.69 -9.52
N VAL A 278 -9.44 -4.02 -9.70
CA VAL A 278 -10.14 -4.71 -10.78
C VAL A 278 -11.65 -4.54 -10.67
N ALA A 279 -12.21 -4.70 -9.45
CA ALA A 279 -13.64 -4.52 -9.19
C ALA A 279 -14.09 -3.09 -9.50
N ALA A 280 -13.32 -2.07 -9.07
CA ALA A 280 -13.58 -0.67 -9.39
C ALA A 280 -13.53 -0.40 -10.91
N GLY A 281 -12.57 -1.00 -11.63
CA GLY A 281 -12.47 -0.91 -13.08
C GLY A 281 -13.68 -1.52 -13.80
N PHE A 282 -14.18 -2.67 -13.34
CA PHE A 282 -15.40 -3.25 -13.89
C PHE A 282 -16.63 -2.40 -13.63
N LEU A 283 -16.73 -1.76 -12.46
CA LEU A 283 -17.83 -0.85 -12.14
C LEU A 283 -17.86 0.33 -13.14
N LEU A 284 -16.72 0.93 -13.43
CA LEU A 284 -16.61 2.02 -14.40
C LEU A 284 -16.96 1.54 -15.83
N LYS A 285 -16.53 0.33 -16.22
CA LYS A 285 -16.86 -0.24 -17.53
C LYS A 285 -18.35 -0.52 -17.72
N GLY A 286 -19.12 -0.64 -16.65
CA GLY A 286 -20.54 -0.97 -16.63
C GLY A 286 -21.48 0.16 -17.06
N MET A 287 -21.04 1.10 -17.92
CA MET A 287 -21.84 2.22 -18.47
C MET A 287 -22.21 3.33 -17.46
N LEU A 288 -21.55 3.40 -16.32
CA LEU A 288 -21.69 4.51 -15.40
C LEU A 288 -20.73 5.64 -15.77
N ASP A 289 -21.17 6.89 -15.61
CA ASP A 289 -20.23 8.01 -15.68
C ASP A 289 -19.25 7.95 -14.51
N ILE A 290 -18.11 8.63 -14.66
CA ILE A 290 -17.02 8.55 -13.70
C ILE A 290 -17.39 9.11 -12.32
N GLN A 291 -18.21 10.17 -12.26
CA GLN A 291 -18.61 10.78 -11.00
C GLN A 291 -19.55 9.85 -10.23
N THR A 292 -20.51 9.24 -10.90
CA THR A 292 -21.38 8.20 -10.30
C THR A 292 -20.56 6.98 -9.84
N THR A 293 -19.58 6.56 -10.63
CA THR A 293 -18.68 5.49 -10.24
C THR A 293 -17.92 5.83 -8.96
N LEU A 294 -17.31 7.01 -8.88
CA LEU A 294 -16.58 7.46 -7.69
C LEU A 294 -17.50 7.58 -6.46
N MET A 295 -18.74 8.07 -6.64
CA MET A 295 -19.73 8.16 -5.56
C MET A 295 -20.09 6.76 -5.01
N ILE A 296 -20.36 5.79 -5.89
CA ILE A 296 -20.67 4.42 -5.49
C ILE A 296 -19.48 3.79 -4.78
N LEU A 297 -18.26 3.95 -5.34
CA LEU A 297 -17.04 3.44 -4.71
C LEU A 297 -16.83 4.04 -3.31
N GLY A 298 -17.03 5.35 -3.16
CA GLY A 298 -16.96 6.00 -1.85
C GLY A 298 -17.96 5.42 -0.84
N GLY A 299 -19.21 5.17 -1.27
CA GLY A 299 -20.23 4.50 -0.46
C GLY A 299 -19.82 3.07 -0.07
N LEU A 300 -19.25 2.29 -0.99
CA LEU A 300 -18.74 0.94 -0.71
C LEU A 300 -17.57 0.97 0.28
N VAL A 301 -16.67 1.96 0.18
CA VAL A 301 -15.56 2.17 1.12
C VAL A 301 -16.10 2.47 2.52
N VAL A 302 -17.13 3.32 2.66
CA VAL A 302 -17.80 3.59 3.96
C VAL A 302 -18.38 2.30 4.55
N ILE A 303 -19.02 1.47 3.74
CA ILE A 303 -19.54 0.16 4.17
C ILE A 303 -18.38 -0.75 4.61
N ALA A 304 -17.30 -0.82 3.82
CA ALA A 304 -16.12 -1.62 4.15
C ALA A 304 -15.47 -1.21 5.48
N ALA A 305 -15.46 0.10 5.79
CA ALA A 305 -15.01 0.59 7.09
C ALA A 305 -15.75 -0.09 8.26
N SER A 306 -17.05 -0.27 8.16
CA SER A 306 -17.88 -0.88 9.21
C SER A 306 -17.45 -2.33 9.52
N PHE A 307 -17.00 -3.09 8.52
CA PHE A 307 -16.50 -4.45 8.74
C PHE A 307 -15.20 -4.49 9.55
N VAL A 308 -14.38 -3.43 9.50
CA VAL A 308 -13.15 -3.36 10.29
C VAL A 308 -13.44 -3.46 11.79
N LEU A 309 -14.57 -2.95 12.26
CA LEU A 309 -15.00 -3.05 13.67
C LEU A 309 -15.31 -4.47 14.12
N MET A 310 -15.45 -5.42 13.18
CA MET A 310 -15.63 -6.83 13.49
C MET A 310 -14.31 -7.54 13.84
N ILE A 311 -13.17 -6.90 13.63
CA ILE A 311 -11.86 -7.45 14.02
C ILE A 311 -11.79 -7.43 15.55
N ARG A 312 -11.79 -8.62 16.15
CA ARG A 312 -11.68 -8.80 17.61
C ARG A 312 -10.52 -9.72 17.93
N PHE A 313 -9.78 -9.40 18.96
CA PHE A 313 -8.70 -10.22 19.46
C PHE A 313 -9.10 -10.81 20.82
N SER A 314 -8.68 -12.05 21.13
CA SER A 314 -8.85 -12.63 22.45
C SER A 314 -8.06 -11.84 23.50
N VAL A 315 -8.46 -11.92 24.74
CA VAL A 315 -7.77 -11.26 25.86
C VAL A 315 -6.32 -11.74 25.94
N GLU A 316 -6.11 -13.05 25.85
CA GLU A 316 -4.79 -13.67 25.85
C GLU A 316 -3.88 -13.14 24.72
N HIS A 317 -4.42 -13.01 23.48
CA HIS A 317 -3.67 -12.46 22.36
C HIS A 317 -3.28 -11.01 22.61
N LYS A 318 -4.20 -10.18 23.13
CA LYS A 318 -3.92 -8.78 23.46
C LYS A 318 -2.85 -8.65 24.54
N GLU A 319 -2.92 -9.45 25.58
CA GLU A 319 -1.93 -9.45 26.67
C GLU A 319 -0.55 -9.89 26.17
N LYS A 320 -0.49 -10.93 25.32
CA LYS A 320 0.76 -11.38 24.70
C LYS A 320 1.42 -10.26 23.89
N GLU A 321 0.66 -9.61 23.01
CA GLU A 321 1.18 -8.54 22.17
C GLU A 321 1.54 -7.30 22.99
N GLN A 322 0.79 -6.99 24.05
CA GLN A 322 1.10 -5.90 24.96
C GLN A 322 2.42 -6.13 25.71
N ARG A 323 2.67 -7.33 26.20
CA ARG A 323 3.95 -7.69 26.84
C ARG A 323 5.13 -7.54 25.89
N LEU A 324 4.99 -8.02 24.65
CA LEU A 324 6.04 -7.86 23.63
C LEU A 324 6.31 -6.39 23.28
N PHE A 325 5.27 -5.58 23.27
CA PHE A 325 5.37 -4.15 23.06
C PHE A 325 6.11 -3.46 24.22
N GLU A 326 5.71 -3.75 25.46
CA GLU A 326 6.32 -3.18 26.68
C GLU A 326 7.79 -3.59 26.82
N GLN A 327 8.12 -4.85 26.51
CA GLN A 327 9.49 -5.33 26.46
C GLN A 327 10.31 -4.55 25.43
N ALA A 328 9.81 -4.36 24.20
CA ALA A 328 10.50 -3.62 23.17
C ALA A 328 10.73 -2.14 23.53
N VAL A 329 9.79 -1.51 24.26
CA VAL A 329 9.95 -0.14 24.76
C VAL A 329 11.02 -0.10 25.87
N HIS A 330 11.01 -1.06 26.78
CA HIS A 330 11.99 -1.18 27.86
C HIS A 330 13.40 -1.39 27.33
N ASP A 331 13.58 -2.33 26.39
CA ASP A 331 14.88 -2.63 25.77
C ASP A 331 15.46 -1.39 25.06
N ARG A 332 14.59 -0.64 24.39
CA ARG A 332 14.98 0.62 23.75
C ARG A 332 15.43 1.67 24.79
N SER A 333 14.73 1.80 25.90
CA SER A 333 15.09 2.77 26.97
C SER A 333 16.44 2.44 27.59
N ILE A 334 16.78 1.16 27.73
CA ILE A 334 18.10 0.72 28.21
C ILE A 334 19.19 1.08 27.18
N ALA A 335 18.94 0.80 25.90
CA ALA A 335 19.90 1.11 24.83
C ALA A 335 20.15 2.63 24.69
N GLU A 336 19.11 3.46 24.86
CA GLU A 336 19.23 4.93 24.86
C GLU A 336 19.97 5.46 26.09
N ALA A 337 19.92 4.76 27.24
CA ALA A 337 20.64 5.16 28.46
C ALA A 337 22.12 4.75 28.45
N GLN A 338 22.52 3.83 27.57
CA GLN A 338 23.89 3.35 27.42
C GLN A 338 24.71 4.14 26.34
N ASN A 339 24.03 4.96 25.54
CA ASN A 339 24.64 5.87 24.55
C ASN A 339 24.71 7.31 25.04
#